data_a3ff1f18f90fd19c400ac2ce1611b90e
#
_entry.id   a3ff1f18f90fd19c400ac2ce1611b90e
#
_cell.length_a   1.000
_cell.length_b   1.000
_cell.length_c   1.000
_cell.angle_alpha   90.00
_cell.angle_beta   90.00
_cell.angle_gamma   90.00
#
_symmetry.space_group_name_H-M   'P 1'
#
loop_
_entity.id
_entity.type
_entity.pdbx_description
1 polymer ?
#
loop_
_entity_poly.entity_id
_entity_poly.type
_entity_poly.pdbx_seq_one_letter_code
_entity_poly.pdbx_strand_id
1 'polypeptide(L)'
;MKCAIILAGGKGTRMKADCPKVMCKVLMKPMIDYVVSAVKSAGCAAICVITGYRHTEVEDHLRNLDPTIETALQEPQLGTGHAVMCARDFIERHRGDDILVLNGDGPLLDEPTINGAYALHKSEGNAITLISALVEDTNGIGHIKRSTDGKLQCIVEHKDATEEEKKINESNAGCYWFMGDKLLYALDRITNQNAQNEYYLTDSLSILLGAGNGANAYVVENSDVVLGANDRAQLHILNEILRHKIMHQWMVDGVDIPCTDGVMIADTVQIGTGTTILPGTILLGNTTIGKDCLIGPNTYIMDGTVGNGVTLDNVKLTDSTVEDGADAGPFVQIRAGSCLLYTSPSPRDISGSR
;
A
#
# COMPACT_ATOMS: atom_id res chain seq x y z
N MET A 1 22.85 -3.67 5.82
CA MET A 1 21.78 -4.16 4.93
C MET A 1 20.49 -3.40 5.24
N LYS A 2 19.49 -3.35 4.33
CA LYS A 2 18.15 -2.84 4.65
C LYS A 2 17.24 -4.01 5.02
N CYS A 3 16.55 -3.90 6.15
CA CYS A 3 15.54 -4.87 6.60
C CYS A 3 14.24 -4.13 6.90
N ALA A 4 13.11 -4.84 6.97
CA ALA A 4 11.83 -4.23 7.30
C ALA A 4 11.01 -5.05 8.29
N ILE A 5 10.27 -4.34 9.15
CA ILE A 5 9.25 -4.88 10.05
C ILE A 5 7.94 -4.20 9.71
N ILE A 6 6.91 -4.98 9.31
CA ILE A 6 5.60 -4.48 8.92
C ILE A 6 4.59 -4.83 10.03
N LEU A 7 3.89 -3.83 10.56
CA LEU A 7 2.90 -4.02 11.63
C LEU A 7 1.53 -4.39 11.03
N ALA A 8 1.11 -5.64 11.21
CA ALA A 8 -0.12 -6.20 10.65
C ALA A 8 -1.03 -6.89 11.69
N GLY A 9 -0.77 -6.71 13.00
CA GLY A 9 -1.48 -7.40 14.09
C GLY A 9 -2.88 -6.86 14.42
N GLY A 10 -3.24 -5.68 13.91
CA GLY A 10 -4.45 -4.95 14.31
C GLY A 10 -5.77 -5.61 13.88
N LYS A 11 -6.76 -5.65 14.81
CA LYS A 11 -8.11 -6.18 14.54
C LYS A 11 -8.93 -5.29 13.59
N GLY A 12 -8.71 -3.96 13.61
CA GLY A 12 -9.47 -3.03 12.77
C GLY A 12 -10.97 -3.02 13.03
N THR A 13 -11.39 -2.94 14.29
CA THR A 13 -12.82 -3.04 14.69
C THR A 13 -13.74 -2.03 13.99
N ARG A 14 -13.22 -0.84 13.66
CA ARG A 14 -13.95 0.22 12.93
C ARG A 14 -14.20 -0.12 11.46
N MET A 15 -13.41 -1.02 10.87
CA MET A 15 -13.62 -1.50 9.49
C MET A 15 -14.90 -2.30 9.32
N LYS A 16 -15.41 -2.91 10.41
CA LYS A 16 -16.58 -3.82 10.38
C LYS A 16 -16.45 -4.86 9.27
N ALA A 17 -15.23 -5.34 9.03
CA ALA A 17 -14.91 -6.34 8.03
C ALA A 17 -14.74 -7.71 8.69
N ASP A 18 -15.08 -8.77 7.96
CA ASP A 18 -14.83 -10.15 8.36
C ASP A 18 -13.45 -10.64 7.85
N CYS A 19 -12.45 -9.79 7.96
CA CYS A 19 -11.05 -10.08 7.65
C CYS A 19 -10.12 -9.19 8.48
N PRO A 20 -8.83 -9.53 8.63
CA PRO A 20 -7.84 -8.66 9.22
C PRO A 20 -7.78 -7.29 8.50
N LYS A 21 -7.52 -6.21 9.23
CA LYS A 21 -7.49 -4.85 8.68
C LYS A 21 -6.61 -4.75 7.42
N VAL A 22 -5.42 -5.32 7.47
CA VAL A 22 -4.43 -5.26 6.38
C VAL A 22 -4.83 -6.07 5.14
N MET A 23 -5.80 -7.00 5.30
CA MET A 23 -6.39 -7.78 4.22
C MET A 23 -7.57 -7.08 3.53
N CYS A 24 -8.04 -5.94 4.05
CA CYS A 24 -9.01 -5.11 3.34
C CYS A 24 -8.40 -4.62 2.02
N LYS A 25 -9.21 -4.64 0.96
CA LYS A 25 -8.71 -4.40 -0.40
C LYS A 25 -8.84 -2.96 -0.83
N VAL A 26 -7.79 -2.44 -1.44
CA VAL A 26 -7.77 -1.23 -2.24
C VAL A 26 -7.56 -1.65 -3.70
N LEU A 27 -8.42 -1.23 -4.63
CA LEU A 27 -8.45 -1.67 -6.04
C LEU A 27 -8.32 -3.20 -6.19
N MET A 28 -9.09 -3.94 -5.37
CA MET A 28 -9.18 -5.40 -5.33
C MET A 28 -7.93 -6.12 -4.80
N LYS A 29 -6.86 -5.42 -4.41
CA LYS A 29 -5.62 -5.96 -3.85
C LYS A 29 -5.53 -5.65 -2.34
N PRO A 30 -5.16 -6.60 -1.46
CA PRO A 30 -4.96 -6.35 -0.02
C PRO A 30 -4.00 -5.19 0.24
N MET A 31 -4.26 -4.38 1.26
CA MET A 31 -3.36 -3.26 1.63
C MET A 31 -1.94 -3.73 1.92
N ILE A 32 -1.79 -4.88 2.59
CA ILE A 32 -0.48 -5.45 2.92
C ILE A 32 0.38 -5.71 1.68
N ASP A 33 -0.22 -6.06 0.53
CA ASP A 33 0.52 -6.37 -0.69
C ASP A 33 1.18 -5.12 -1.28
N TYR A 34 0.52 -3.94 -1.18
CA TYR A 34 1.13 -2.66 -1.57
C TYR A 34 2.33 -2.35 -0.69
N VAL A 35 2.20 -2.52 0.63
CA VAL A 35 3.26 -2.25 1.60
C VAL A 35 4.46 -3.18 1.36
N VAL A 36 4.23 -4.48 1.21
CA VAL A 36 5.28 -5.47 0.90
C VAL A 36 5.97 -5.12 -0.42
N SER A 37 5.21 -4.76 -1.45
CA SER A 37 5.77 -4.36 -2.75
C SER A 37 6.67 -3.13 -2.63
N ALA A 38 6.22 -2.08 -1.94
CA ALA A 38 7.00 -0.85 -1.71
C ALA A 38 8.31 -1.12 -0.96
N VAL A 39 8.24 -1.94 0.10
CA VAL A 39 9.39 -2.35 0.90
C VAL A 39 10.42 -3.14 0.08
N LYS A 40 9.97 -4.08 -0.75
CA LYS A 40 10.83 -4.83 -1.68
C LYS A 40 11.49 -3.92 -2.72
N SER A 41 10.70 -3.05 -3.35
CA SER A 41 11.20 -2.07 -4.33
C SER A 41 12.22 -1.12 -3.72
N ALA A 42 12.08 -0.76 -2.44
CA ALA A 42 13.05 0.04 -1.70
C ALA A 42 14.35 -0.72 -1.37
N GLY A 43 14.45 -2.02 -1.71
CA GLY A 43 15.64 -2.84 -1.55
C GLY A 43 15.82 -3.42 -0.14
N CYS A 44 14.76 -3.62 0.64
CA CYS A 44 14.82 -4.38 1.88
C CYS A 44 14.99 -5.87 1.58
N ALA A 45 16.10 -6.44 2.03
CA ALA A 45 16.49 -7.82 1.72
C ALA A 45 15.86 -8.85 2.67
N ALA A 46 15.47 -8.45 3.88
CA ALA A 46 14.79 -9.28 4.86
C ALA A 46 13.53 -8.56 5.36
N ILE A 47 12.41 -9.26 5.43
CA ILE A 47 11.11 -8.71 5.84
C ILE A 47 10.52 -9.60 6.92
N CYS A 48 10.09 -8.98 8.03
CA CYS A 48 9.30 -9.63 9.07
C CYS A 48 7.95 -8.92 9.22
N VAL A 49 6.85 -9.66 9.18
CA VAL A 49 5.50 -9.12 9.36
C VAL A 49 4.97 -9.53 10.73
N ILE A 50 4.56 -8.54 11.52
CA ILE A 50 3.96 -8.80 12.84
C ILE A 50 2.49 -9.06 12.66
N THR A 51 2.08 -10.31 12.84
CA THR A 51 0.70 -10.77 12.74
C THR A 51 0.00 -10.73 14.11
N GLY A 52 -1.32 -10.85 14.13
CA GLY A 52 -2.09 -10.83 15.40
C GLY A 52 -3.51 -11.33 15.18
N TYR A 53 -4.49 -10.44 15.07
CA TYR A 53 -5.87 -10.86 14.83
C TYR A 53 -5.99 -11.70 13.57
N ARG A 54 -6.55 -12.94 13.70
CA ARG A 54 -6.65 -13.93 12.60
C ARG A 54 -5.31 -14.14 11.88
N HIS A 55 -4.25 -14.26 12.65
CA HIS A 55 -2.87 -14.33 12.16
C HIS A 55 -2.68 -15.37 11.04
N THR A 56 -3.31 -16.55 11.16
CA THR A 56 -3.17 -17.63 10.17
C THR A 56 -3.60 -17.20 8.77
N GLU A 57 -4.65 -16.37 8.65
CA GLU A 57 -5.11 -15.87 7.36
C GLU A 57 -4.08 -14.93 6.70
N VAL A 58 -3.44 -14.06 7.51
CA VAL A 58 -2.38 -13.17 7.03
C VAL A 58 -1.12 -13.96 6.68
N GLU A 59 -0.73 -14.91 7.53
CA GLU A 59 0.47 -15.75 7.34
C GLU A 59 0.37 -16.63 6.09
N ASP A 60 -0.80 -17.26 5.87
CA ASP A 60 -1.03 -18.07 4.67
C ASP A 60 -1.02 -17.21 3.39
N HIS A 61 -1.60 -16.00 3.45
CA HIS A 61 -1.55 -15.06 2.34
C HIS A 61 -0.11 -14.64 2.02
N LEU A 62 0.67 -14.24 3.05
CA LEU A 62 2.07 -13.83 2.89
C LEU A 62 2.95 -14.96 2.36
N ARG A 63 2.73 -16.21 2.83
CA ARG A 63 3.46 -17.38 2.34
C ARG A 63 3.22 -17.63 0.85
N ASN A 64 1.99 -17.40 0.38
CA ASN A 64 1.64 -17.50 -1.04
C ASN A 64 2.22 -16.33 -1.87
N LEU A 65 2.30 -15.13 -1.27
CA LEU A 65 2.86 -13.94 -1.90
C LEU A 65 4.38 -14.05 -2.03
N ASP A 66 5.07 -14.42 -0.95
CA ASP A 66 6.51 -14.64 -0.90
C ASP A 66 6.89 -15.48 0.32
N PRO A 67 7.34 -16.73 0.13
CA PRO A 67 7.71 -17.63 1.22
C PRO A 67 8.94 -17.21 2.02
N THR A 68 9.68 -16.18 1.59
CA THR A 68 10.86 -15.66 2.31
C THR A 68 10.48 -14.64 3.39
N ILE A 69 9.23 -14.18 3.42
CA ILE A 69 8.74 -13.25 4.46
C ILE A 69 8.61 -14.02 5.78
N GLU A 70 9.32 -13.53 6.79
CA GLU A 70 9.18 -14.04 8.16
C GLU A 70 7.94 -13.44 8.83
N THR A 71 7.37 -14.16 9.78
CA THR A 71 6.25 -13.66 10.59
C THR A 71 6.54 -13.81 12.08
N ALA A 72 6.03 -12.86 12.88
CA ALA A 72 6.07 -12.95 14.34
C ALA A 72 4.68 -12.60 14.88
N LEU A 73 4.21 -13.44 15.83
CA LEU A 73 2.87 -13.29 16.39
C LEU A 73 2.88 -12.30 17.57
N GLN A 74 2.01 -11.30 17.51
CA GLN A 74 1.70 -10.41 18.62
C GLN A 74 0.48 -10.89 19.39
N GLU A 75 0.67 -11.49 20.54
CA GLU A 75 -0.40 -11.92 21.45
C GLU A 75 0.05 -11.75 22.92
N PRO A 76 -0.68 -10.94 23.74
CA PRO A 76 -1.81 -10.04 23.39
C PRO A 76 -1.36 -8.76 22.64
N GLN A 77 -2.33 -8.02 22.09
CA GLN A 77 -2.09 -6.77 21.39
C GLN A 77 -1.95 -5.61 22.39
N LEU A 78 -0.72 -5.22 22.73
CA LEU A 78 -0.40 -4.21 23.74
C LEU A 78 0.23 -2.94 23.14
N GLY A 79 -0.10 -2.61 21.91
CA GLY A 79 0.39 -1.42 21.21
C GLY A 79 1.48 -1.67 20.17
N THR A 80 1.90 -0.62 19.47
CA THR A 80 2.84 -0.68 18.34
C THR A 80 4.25 -1.01 18.76
N GLY A 81 4.71 -0.52 19.90
CA GLY A 81 6.00 -0.89 20.49
C GLY A 81 6.06 -2.37 20.86
N HIS A 82 4.98 -2.90 21.48
CA HIS A 82 4.91 -4.33 21.78
C HIS A 82 4.92 -5.18 20.50
N ALA A 83 4.29 -4.73 19.43
CA ALA A 83 4.33 -5.43 18.15
C ALA A 83 5.79 -5.59 17.67
N VAL A 84 6.58 -4.52 17.71
CA VAL A 84 8.01 -4.58 17.32
C VAL A 84 8.82 -5.43 18.29
N MET A 85 8.50 -5.44 19.60
CA MET A 85 9.14 -6.33 20.56
C MET A 85 8.95 -7.81 20.22
N CYS A 86 7.84 -8.21 19.61
CA CYS A 86 7.59 -9.57 19.14
C CYS A 86 8.55 -10.00 18.02
N ALA A 87 9.14 -9.06 17.29
CA ALA A 87 10.16 -9.33 16.28
C ALA A 87 11.60 -9.30 16.86
N ARG A 88 11.78 -9.40 18.19
CA ARG A 88 13.09 -9.23 18.82
C ARG A 88 14.17 -10.13 18.21
N ASP A 89 13.89 -11.39 17.97
CA ASP A 89 14.84 -12.33 17.37
C ASP A 89 15.26 -11.91 15.95
N PHE A 90 14.34 -11.36 15.18
CA PHE A 90 14.64 -10.79 13.87
C PHE A 90 15.56 -9.57 14.01
N ILE A 91 15.27 -8.65 14.92
CA ILE A 91 16.07 -7.44 15.17
C ILE A 91 17.47 -7.82 15.66
N GLU A 92 17.60 -8.80 16.56
CA GLU A 92 18.91 -9.25 17.06
C GLU A 92 19.79 -9.83 15.95
N ARG A 93 19.22 -10.60 15.01
CA ARG A 93 19.95 -11.08 13.82
C ARG A 93 20.41 -9.95 12.89
N HIS A 94 19.67 -8.85 12.87
CA HIS A 94 19.92 -7.66 12.05
C HIS A 94 20.40 -6.46 12.85
N ARG A 95 21.01 -6.68 14.00
CA ARG A 95 21.43 -5.63 14.94
C ARG A 95 22.37 -4.59 14.32
N GLY A 96 23.19 -5.00 13.38
CA GLY A 96 24.13 -4.11 12.65
C GLY A 96 23.55 -3.49 11.38
N ASP A 97 22.30 -3.75 11.07
CA ASP A 97 21.62 -3.29 9.88
C ASP A 97 20.69 -2.10 10.15
N ASP A 98 20.19 -1.46 9.09
CA ASP A 98 19.15 -0.45 9.21
C ASP A 98 17.79 -1.12 9.02
N ILE A 99 16.86 -0.85 9.94
CA ILE A 99 15.56 -1.50 10.02
C ILE A 99 14.46 -0.46 9.76
N LEU A 100 13.68 -0.66 8.71
CA LEU A 100 12.46 0.06 8.44
C LEU A 100 11.31 -0.55 9.25
N VAL A 101 10.64 0.25 10.06
CA VAL A 101 9.41 -0.17 10.76
C VAL A 101 8.25 0.65 10.21
N LEU A 102 7.18 -0.01 9.74
CA LEU A 102 6.04 0.68 9.14
C LEU A 102 4.71 -0.06 9.36
N ASN A 103 3.62 0.68 9.23
CA ASN A 103 2.28 0.13 9.33
C ASN A 103 1.88 -0.63 8.06
N GLY A 104 1.22 -1.79 8.21
CA GLY A 104 0.73 -2.61 7.09
C GLY A 104 -0.56 -2.12 6.44
N ASP A 105 -1.15 -1.02 6.94
CA ASP A 105 -2.40 -0.42 6.45
C ASP A 105 -2.21 0.92 5.73
N GLY A 106 -0.96 1.29 5.40
CA GLY A 106 -0.59 2.48 4.63
C GLY A 106 -0.22 2.16 3.17
N PRO A 107 -1.18 1.84 2.29
CA PRO A 107 -0.90 1.34 0.94
C PRO A 107 -0.36 2.40 -0.03
N LEU A 108 -0.34 3.68 0.37
CA LEU A 108 0.12 4.79 -0.47
C LEU A 108 1.59 5.16 -0.26
N LEU A 109 2.25 4.54 0.73
CA LEU A 109 3.69 4.71 0.93
C LEU A 109 4.45 4.05 -0.23
N ASP A 110 5.31 4.80 -0.89
CA ASP A 110 6.01 4.34 -2.09
C ASP A 110 7.54 4.25 -1.91
N GLU A 111 8.18 3.59 -2.87
CA GLU A 111 9.63 3.37 -2.87
C GLU A 111 10.44 4.67 -2.84
N PRO A 112 10.13 5.72 -3.64
CA PRO A 112 10.87 6.99 -3.58
C PRO A 112 10.85 7.64 -2.19
N THR A 113 9.72 7.60 -1.52
CA THR A 113 9.55 8.12 -0.15
C THR A 113 10.41 7.34 0.85
N ILE A 114 10.35 6.00 0.80
CA ILE A 114 11.15 5.13 1.67
C ILE A 114 12.64 5.37 1.46
N ASN A 115 13.09 5.45 0.21
CA ASN A 115 14.50 5.65 -0.13
C ASN A 115 14.97 7.08 0.15
N GLY A 116 14.13 8.10 -0.02
CA GLY A 116 14.43 9.49 0.38
C GLY A 116 14.69 9.60 1.89
N ALA A 117 13.83 9.00 2.70
CA ALA A 117 14.01 8.93 4.14
C ALA A 117 15.27 8.13 4.53
N TYR A 118 15.57 7.03 3.81
CA TYR A 118 16.79 6.26 4.03
C TYR A 118 18.06 7.06 3.71
N ALA A 119 18.05 7.81 2.62
CA ALA A 119 19.19 8.68 2.27
C ALA A 119 19.47 9.71 3.36
N LEU A 120 18.44 10.34 3.91
CA LEU A 120 18.55 11.25 5.06
C LEU A 120 19.10 10.50 6.30
N HIS A 121 18.57 9.31 6.60
CA HIS A 121 19.00 8.46 7.71
C HIS A 121 20.50 8.19 7.68
N LYS A 122 21.02 7.84 6.50
CA LYS A 122 22.45 7.53 6.31
C LYS A 122 23.34 8.77 6.30
N SER A 123 22.92 9.83 5.63
CA SER A 123 23.75 11.04 5.47
C SER A 123 24.02 11.76 6.79
N GLU A 124 23.06 11.71 7.72
CA GLU A 124 23.18 12.35 9.03
C GLU A 124 23.60 11.38 10.14
N GLY A 125 23.64 10.05 9.86
CA GLY A 125 23.96 9.05 10.86
C GLY A 125 22.92 8.98 11.98
N ASN A 126 21.65 9.17 11.66
CA ASN A 126 20.57 9.19 12.63
C ASN A 126 20.33 7.80 13.24
N ALA A 127 20.03 7.75 14.53
CA ALA A 127 19.57 6.52 15.19
C ALA A 127 18.13 6.17 14.83
N ILE A 128 17.32 7.21 14.54
CA ILE A 128 15.95 7.14 14.03
C ILE A 128 15.71 8.25 13.01
N THR A 129 15.09 7.90 11.89
CA THR A 129 14.55 8.88 10.94
C THR A 129 13.10 8.52 10.66
N LEU A 130 12.19 9.43 10.98
CA LEU A 130 10.77 9.24 10.73
C LEU A 130 10.34 9.87 9.41
N ILE A 131 9.26 9.36 8.83
CA ILE A 131 8.58 9.99 7.70
C ILE A 131 7.40 10.80 8.26
N SER A 132 7.28 12.05 7.84
CA SER A 132 6.18 12.94 8.21
C SER A 132 5.66 13.70 6.99
N ALA A 133 4.45 14.23 7.10
CA ALA A 133 3.86 15.12 6.12
C ALA A 133 3.08 16.24 6.81
N LEU A 134 2.92 17.37 6.10
CA LEU A 134 2.02 18.42 6.52
C LEU A 134 0.61 18.10 6.02
N VAL A 135 -0.34 17.94 6.95
CA VAL A 135 -1.73 17.61 6.63
C VAL A 135 -2.69 18.66 7.22
N GLU A 136 -3.83 18.88 6.55
CA GLU A 136 -4.85 19.81 7.03
C GLU A 136 -5.70 19.18 8.14
N ASP A 137 -6.09 17.90 7.97
CA ASP A 137 -6.83 17.13 8.98
C ASP A 137 -5.90 16.13 9.68
N THR A 138 -5.57 16.45 10.92
CA THR A 138 -4.68 15.65 11.78
C THR A 138 -5.43 14.69 12.69
N ASN A 139 -6.75 14.54 12.51
CA ASN A 139 -7.61 13.77 13.41
C ASN A 139 -7.23 12.27 13.43
N GLY A 140 -6.84 11.81 14.60
CA GLY A 140 -6.46 10.41 14.82
C GLY A 140 -5.05 10.02 14.35
N ILE A 141 -4.21 10.99 13.96
CA ILE A 141 -2.82 10.81 13.54
C ILE A 141 -1.90 11.39 14.62
N GLY A 142 -0.72 10.79 14.86
CA GLY A 142 0.27 11.32 15.79
C GLY A 142 0.90 12.62 15.28
N HIS A 143 1.15 13.56 16.18
CA HIS A 143 1.68 14.90 15.90
C HIS A 143 3.18 14.97 16.16
N ILE A 144 3.94 15.56 15.23
CA ILE A 144 5.39 15.77 15.38
C ILE A 144 5.64 17.07 16.11
N LYS A 145 6.11 16.98 17.35
CA LYS A 145 6.46 18.15 18.14
C LYS A 145 7.91 18.55 17.94
N ARG A 146 8.12 19.83 17.62
CA ARG A 146 9.44 20.43 17.47
C ARG A 146 9.67 21.51 18.52
N SER A 147 10.92 21.74 18.85
CA SER A 147 11.35 22.86 19.68
C SER A 147 11.31 24.17 18.87
N THR A 148 11.50 25.30 19.54
CA THR A 148 11.49 26.64 18.92
C THR A 148 12.63 26.83 17.88
N ASP A 149 13.69 26.03 17.97
CA ASP A 149 14.80 25.98 17.02
C ASP A 149 14.59 24.95 15.89
N GLY A 150 13.37 24.36 15.81
CA GLY A 150 12.97 23.44 14.74
C GLY A 150 13.38 21.99 14.93
N LYS A 151 14.09 21.64 16.01
CA LYS A 151 14.54 20.27 16.28
C LYS A 151 13.38 19.39 16.76
N LEU A 152 13.44 18.12 16.40
CA LEU A 152 12.50 17.12 16.90
C LEU A 152 12.56 17.01 18.43
N GLN A 153 11.40 16.89 19.06
CA GLN A 153 11.28 16.64 20.50
C GLN A 153 10.62 15.29 20.78
N CYS A 154 9.42 15.09 20.28
CA CYS A 154 8.64 13.87 20.46
C CYS A 154 7.58 13.72 19.39
N ILE A 155 6.96 12.55 19.34
CA ILE A 155 5.67 12.30 18.66
C ILE A 155 4.62 12.21 19.75
N VAL A 156 3.54 13.01 19.63
CA VAL A 156 2.42 12.96 20.55
C VAL A 156 1.25 12.26 19.88
N GLU A 157 0.84 11.12 20.44
CA GLU A 157 -0.32 10.39 19.92
C GLU A 157 -1.60 11.24 20.09
N HIS A 158 -2.50 11.21 19.12
CA HIS A 158 -3.68 12.07 19.08
C HIS A 158 -4.54 12.00 20.36
N LYS A 159 -4.62 10.82 20.99
CA LYS A 159 -5.40 10.59 22.21
C LYS A 159 -4.74 11.17 23.46
N ASP A 160 -3.44 11.35 23.45
CA ASP A 160 -2.66 11.94 24.54
C ASP A 160 -2.37 13.43 24.31
N ALA A 161 -2.71 13.96 23.11
CA ALA A 161 -2.42 15.32 22.70
C ALA A 161 -3.33 16.34 23.40
N THR A 162 -2.73 17.44 23.89
CA THR A 162 -3.45 18.64 24.34
C THR A 162 -4.12 19.35 23.15
N GLU A 163 -5.07 20.24 23.42
CA GLU A 163 -5.74 21.02 22.36
C GLU A 163 -4.76 21.90 21.55
N GLU A 164 -3.64 22.32 22.13
CA GLU A 164 -2.59 23.04 21.40
C GLU A 164 -1.76 22.10 20.52
N GLU A 165 -1.46 20.88 21.00
CA GLU A 165 -0.71 19.89 20.22
C GLU A 165 -1.53 19.33 19.06
N LYS A 166 -2.84 19.23 19.18
CA LYS A 166 -3.75 18.86 18.08
C LYS A 166 -3.76 19.86 16.92
N LYS A 167 -3.28 21.09 17.14
CA LYS A 167 -3.13 22.11 16.08
C LYS A 167 -1.85 21.93 15.26
N ILE A 168 -0.93 21.04 15.67
CA ILE A 168 0.28 20.76 14.92
C ILE A 168 -0.11 19.99 13.66
N ASN A 169 0.21 20.55 12.50
CA ASN A 169 -0.13 19.97 11.21
C ASN A 169 0.93 19.01 10.65
N GLU A 170 2.12 18.94 11.26
CA GLU A 170 3.12 17.92 10.92
C GLU A 170 2.73 16.59 11.56
N SER A 171 2.36 15.64 10.71
CA SER A 171 1.79 14.35 11.10
C SER A 171 2.76 13.21 10.84
N ASN A 172 2.74 12.24 11.76
CA ASN A 172 3.56 11.05 11.73
C ASN A 172 2.98 10.01 10.74
N ALA A 173 3.76 9.59 9.74
CA ALA A 173 3.36 8.55 8.79
C ALA A 173 3.33 7.13 9.38
N GLY A 174 3.78 6.93 10.62
CA GLY A 174 3.95 5.58 11.18
C GLY A 174 5.00 4.74 10.45
N CYS A 175 6.00 5.41 9.89
CA CYS A 175 7.08 4.79 9.14
C CYS A 175 8.42 5.37 9.59
N TYR A 176 9.37 4.50 9.98
CA TYR A 176 10.61 4.87 10.63
C TYR A 176 11.79 4.03 10.16
N TRP A 177 12.91 4.67 9.86
CA TRP A 177 14.20 4.00 9.77
C TRP A 177 14.90 4.03 11.12
N PHE A 178 15.41 2.89 11.57
CA PHE A 178 16.21 2.75 12.78
C PHE A 178 17.56 2.10 12.49
N MET A 179 18.60 2.48 13.21
CA MET A 179 19.73 1.58 13.41
C MET A 179 19.28 0.42 14.31
N GLY A 180 19.56 -0.83 13.94
CA GLY A 180 19.05 -2.01 14.65
C GLY A 180 19.43 -2.08 16.12
N ASP A 181 20.67 -1.71 16.49
CA ASP A 181 21.12 -1.63 17.89
C ASP A 181 20.37 -0.55 18.69
N LYS A 182 20.00 0.57 18.04
CA LYS A 182 19.26 1.66 18.65
C LYS A 182 17.79 1.33 18.81
N LEU A 183 17.22 0.56 17.88
CA LEU A 183 15.88 0.03 18.02
C LEU A 183 15.78 -0.86 19.26
N LEU A 184 16.68 -1.83 19.42
CA LEU A 184 16.74 -2.68 20.64
C LEU A 184 16.87 -1.84 21.91
N TYR A 185 17.76 -0.85 21.90
CA TYR A 185 17.95 0.04 23.05
C TYR A 185 16.66 0.78 23.43
N ALA A 186 15.90 1.26 22.43
CA ALA A 186 14.63 1.96 22.65
C ALA A 186 13.56 1.00 23.17
N LEU A 187 13.41 -0.19 22.55
CA LEU A 187 12.40 -1.19 22.94
C LEU A 187 12.54 -1.63 24.39
N ASP A 188 13.78 -1.74 24.93
CA ASP A 188 14.03 -2.09 26.33
C ASP A 188 13.57 -0.98 27.33
N ARG A 189 13.21 0.21 26.83
CA ARG A 189 12.89 1.39 27.65
C ARG A 189 11.49 1.96 27.41
N ILE A 190 10.79 1.51 26.38
CA ILE A 190 9.39 1.88 26.15
C ILE A 190 8.54 1.35 27.31
N THR A 191 7.67 2.20 27.85
CA THR A 191 6.72 1.86 28.91
C THR A 191 5.29 1.99 28.40
N ASN A 192 4.31 1.51 29.15
CA ASN A 192 2.89 1.63 28.83
C ASN A 192 2.16 2.70 29.69
N GLN A 193 2.91 3.67 30.22
CA GLN A 193 2.34 4.74 31.07
C GLN A 193 1.77 5.88 30.20
N ASN A 194 0.64 5.63 29.52
CA ASN A 194 -0.07 6.57 28.67
C ASN A 194 -1.60 6.34 28.77
N ALA A 195 -2.41 7.15 28.08
CA ALA A 195 -3.86 7.12 28.15
C ALA A 195 -4.47 5.75 27.74
N GLN A 196 -3.78 4.97 26.91
CA GLN A 196 -4.27 3.67 26.43
C GLN A 196 -3.68 2.47 27.18
N ASN A 197 -2.69 2.65 28.09
CA ASN A 197 -1.89 1.61 28.71
C ASN A 197 -1.20 0.67 27.69
N GLU A 198 -0.75 1.23 26.55
CA GLU A 198 -0.10 0.54 25.45
C GLU A 198 1.38 0.93 25.33
N TYR A 199 2.21 0.03 24.82
CA TYR A 199 3.59 0.33 24.45
C TYR A 199 3.62 1.04 23.11
N TYR A 200 3.89 2.34 23.12
CA TYR A 200 3.96 3.15 21.90
C TYR A 200 5.36 3.09 21.27
N LEU A 201 5.44 2.70 20.00
CA LEU A 201 6.71 2.77 19.26
C LEU A 201 7.20 4.21 19.11
N THR A 202 6.28 5.17 19.07
CA THR A 202 6.55 6.60 18.96
C THR A 202 7.38 7.15 20.13
N ASP A 203 7.34 6.51 21.31
CA ASP A 203 8.19 6.86 22.46
C ASP A 203 9.67 6.64 22.18
N SER A 204 10.02 5.78 21.22
CA SER A 204 11.41 5.51 20.83
C SER A 204 12.15 6.78 20.42
N LEU A 205 11.48 7.76 19.80
CA LEU A 205 12.08 9.05 19.44
C LEU A 205 12.61 9.79 20.67
N SER A 206 11.77 9.97 21.68
CA SER A 206 12.13 10.68 22.92
C SER A 206 13.24 9.94 23.69
N ILE A 207 13.17 8.60 23.74
CA ILE A 207 14.17 7.75 24.39
C ILE A 207 15.54 7.90 23.71
N LEU A 208 15.58 7.88 22.37
CA LEU A 208 16.84 7.98 21.63
C LEU A 208 17.41 9.39 21.70
N LEU A 209 16.58 10.44 21.60
CA LEU A 209 17.01 11.82 21.78
C LEU A 209 17.55 12.06 23.20
N GLY A 210 16.86 11.55 24.23
CA GLY A 210 17.30 11.64 25.63
C GLY A 210 18.62 10.90 25.91
N ALA A 211 18.98 9.91 25.11
CA ALA A 211 20.26 9.22 25.13
C ALA A 211 21.37 9.90 24.30
N GLY A 212 21.09 11.10 23.74
CA GLY A 212 22.04 11.87 22.93
C GLY A 212 22.24 11.36 21.50
N ASN A 213 21.32 10.52 20.98
CA ASN A 213 21.39 10.03 19.60
C ASN A 213 20.78 11.05 18.62
N GLY A 214 21.27 11.03 17.37
CA GLY A 214 20.69 11.81 16.27
C GLY A 214 19.33 11.31 15.83
N ALA A 215 18.44 12.23 15.53
CA ALA A 215 17.12 11.94 14.95
C ALA A 215 16.67 13.06 14.02
N ASN A 216 16.01 12.70 12.91
CA ASN A 216 15.40 13.69 12.02
C ASN A 216 14.08 13.16 11.42
N ALA A 217 13.32 14.05 10.79
CA ALA A 217 12.12 13.72 10.03
C ALA A 217 12.34 14.05 8.55
N TYR A 218 12.05 13.08 7.71
CA TYR A 218 11.91 13.28 6.27
C TYR A 218 10.48 13.75 6.00
N VAL A 219 10.33 15.06 5.81
CA VAL A 219 9.04 15.69 5.52
C VAL A 219 8.74 15.53 4.04
N VAL A 220 7.66 14.82 3.71
CA VAL A 220 7.26 14.59 2.32
C VAL A 220 6.30 15.67 1.84
N GLU A 221 6.38 16.02 0.54
CA GLU A 221 5.46 16.95 -0.08
C GLU A 221 4.06 16.36 -0.28
N ASN A 222 4.00 15.08 -0.67
CA ASN A 222 2.73 14.37 -0.84
C ASN A 222 2.21 13.86 0.51
N SER A 223 1.17 14.52 1.03
CA SER A 223 0.54 14.14 2.31
C SER A 223 -0.23 12.82 2.27
N ASP A 224 -0.52 12.26 1.09
CA ASP A 224 -1.25 11.00 0.98
C ASP A 224 -0.52 9.83 1.64
N VAL A 225 0.82 9.90 1.74
CA VAL A 225 1.65 8.83 2.32
C VAL A 225 1.38 8.56 3.79
N VAL A 226 0.79 9.51 4.54
CA VAL A 226 0.41 9.30 5.95
C VAL A 226 -0.96 8.64 6.10
N LEU A 227 -1.71 8.50 4.99
CA LEU A 227 -3.08 7.98 5.04
C LEU A 227 -3.09 6.47 5.21
N GLY A 228 -3.83 6.03 6.21
CA GLY A 228 -4.18 4.63 6.44
C GLY A 228 -5.70 4.47 6.56
N ALA A 229 -6.21 3.27 6.32
CA ALA A 229 -7.65 3.03 6.45
C ALA A 229 -8.02 2.47 7.81
N ASN A 230 -8.72 3.21 8.65
CA ASN A 230 -9.26 2.74 9.91
C ASN A 230 -10.74 2.32 9.80
N ASP A 231 -11.45 2.81 8.80
CA ASP A 231 -12.85 2.50 8.51
C ASP A 231 -13.12 2.45 7.00
N ARG A 232 -14.37 2.18 6.62
CA ARG A 232 -14.76 2.06 5.21
C ARG A 232 -14.71 3.37 4.45
N ALA A 233 -14.92 4.51 5.11
CA ALA A 233 -14.84 5.83 4.46
C ALA A 233 -13.38 6.16 4.11
N GLN A 234 -12.45 5.94 5.05
CA GLN A 234 -11.02 6.09 4.78
C GLN A 234 -10.53 5.10 3.71
N LEU A 235 -11.00 3.84 3.73
CA LEU A 235 -10.69 2.88 2.69
C LEU A 235 -11.16 3.34 1.30
N HIS A 236 -12.33 3.97 1.21
CA HIS A 236 -12.83 4.57 -0.03
C HIS A 236 -11.91 5.69 -0.53
N ILE A 237 -11.45 6.57 0.37
CA ILE A 237 -10.50 7.64 0.01
C ILE A 237 -9.20 7.05 -0.57
N LEU A 238 -8.64 6.01 0.05
CA LEU A 238 -7.46 5.33 -0.48
C LEU A 238 -7.70 4.73 -1.87
N ASN A 239 -8.89 4.13 -2.10
CA ASN A 239 -9.27 3.63 -3.41
C ASN A 239 -9.27 4.75 -4.47
N GLU A 240 -9.89 5.89 -4.16
CA GLU A 240 -9.96 7.01 -5.11
C GLU A 240 -8.58 7.60 -5.42
N ILE A 241 -7.74 7.82 -4.40
CA ILE A 241 -6.38 8.34 -4.60
C ILE A 241 -5.57 7.39 -5.50
N LEU A 242 -5.56 6.09 -5.18
CA LEU A 242 -4.79 5.13 -5.95
C LEU A 242 -5.34 4.94 -7.37
N ARG A 243 -6.66 4.92 -7.53
CA ARG A 243 -7.33 4.88 -8.82
C ARG A 243 -6.92 6.04 -9.71
N HIS A 244 -6.93 7.27 -9.17
CA HIS A 244 -6.50 8.45 -9.91
C HIS A 244 -5.01 8.41 -10.24
N LYS A 245 -4.15 7.98 -9.32
CA LYS A 245 -2.70 7.84 -9.55
C LYS A 245 -2.42 6.88 -10.71
N ILE A 246 -3.07 5.71 -10.74
CA ILE A 246 -2.88 4.70 -11.80
C ILE A 246 -3.39 5.22 -13.14
N MET A 247 -4.59 5.80 -13.18
CA MET A 247 -5.13 6.35 -14.44
C MET A 247 -4.28 7.50 -14.98
N HIS A 248 -3.80 8.38 -14.10
CA HIS A 248 -2.91 9.47 -14.49
C HIS A 248 -1.61 8.92 -15.11
N GLN A 249 -1.02 7.89 -14.52
CA GLN A 249 0.18 7.26 -15.08
C GLN A 249 -0.08 6.71 -16.48
N TRP A 250 -1.20 5.98 -16.67
CA TRP A 250 -1.54 5.46 -18.01
C TRP A 250 -1.76 6.57 -19.03
N MET A 251 -2.39 7.70 -18.65
CA MET A 251 -2.53 8.85 -19.54
C MET A 251 -1.17 9.45 -19.92
N VAL A 252 -0.22 9.55 -18.99
CA VAL A 252 1.14 9.98 -19.27
C VAL A 252 1.87 9.00 -20.19
N ASP A 253 1.61 7.70 -20.05
CA ASP A 253 2.20 6.63 -20.86
C ASP A 253 1.51 6.45 -22.23
N GLY A 254 0.57 7.34 -22.59
CA GLY A 254 -0.04 7.41 -23.93
C GLY A 254 -1.29 6.58 -24.12
N VAL A 255 -2.00 6.25 -23.02
CA VAL A 255 -3.33 5.67 -23.03
C VAL A 255 -4.37 6.80 -22.94
N ASP A 256 -5.38 6.80 -23.81
CA ASP A 256 -6.45 7.80 -23.79
C ASP A 256 -7.57 7.36 -22.83
N ILE A 257 -7.89 8.19 -21.83
CA ILE A 257 -8.99 7.98 -20.89
C ILE A 257 -9.85 9.25 -20.88
N PRO A 258 -10.75 9.45 -21.88
CA PRO A 258 -11.46 10.70 -22.08
C PRO A 258 -12.46 11.02 -20.96
N CYS A 259 -12.87 10.00 -20.20
CA CYS A 259 -13.72 10.15 -19.02
C CYS A 259 -13.38 9.07 -18.00
N THR A 260 -13.11 9.47 -16.77
CA THR A 260 -12.67 8.58 -15.69
C THR A 260 -13.80 7.94 -14.89
N ASP A 261 -15.06 8.26 -15.24
CA ASP A 261 -16.22 7.79 -14.48
C ASP A 261 -16.37 6.25 -14.55
N GLY A 262 -16.30 5.63 -13.37
CA GLY A 262 -16.39 4.17 -13.25
C GLY A 262 -15.22 3.39 -13.82
N VAL A 263 -14.16 4.05 -14.31
CA VAL A 263 -12.94 3.36 -14.76
C VAL A 263 -12.15 2.88 -13.55
N MET A 264 -11.80 1.60 -13.54
CA MET A 264 -10.93 0.99 -12.53
C MET A 264 -9.86 0.16 -13.22
N ILE A 265 -8.59 0.43 -12.95
CA ILE A 265 -7.44 -0.28 -13.50
C ILE A 265 -6.57 -0.74 -12.34
N ALA A 266 -6.34 -2.06 -12.21
CA ALA A 266 -5.43 -2.60 -11.21
C ALA A 266 -3.97 -2.29 -11.58
N ASP A 267 -3.10 -2.22 -10.58
CA ASP A 267 -1.67 -1.91 -10.74
C ASP A 267 -0.87 -2.99 -11.49
N THR A 268 -1.46 -4.18 -11.66
CA THR A 268 -0.88 -5.31 -12.39
C THR A 268 -1.20 -5.29 -13.89
N VAL A 269 -2.14 -4.45 -14.33
CA VAL A 269 -2.59 -4.36 -15.72
C VAL A 269 -1.51 -3.71 -16.58
N GLN A 270 -1.40 -4.18 -17.82
CA GLN A 270 -0.53 -3.59 -18.84
C GLN A 270 -1.37 -3.12 -20.03
N ILE A 271 -1.13 -1.91 -20.53
CA ILE A 271 -1.90 -1.32 -21.64
C ILE A 271 -0.92 -0.73 -22.67
N GLY A 272 -1.11 -1.10 -23.94
CA GLY A 272 -0.32 -0.54 -25.04
C GLY A 272 -0.72 0.89 -25.38
N THR A 273 0.24 1.65 -25.89
CA THR A 273 0.04 3.05 -26.33
C THR A 273 -1.00 3.18 -27.42
N GLY A 274 -1.70 4.31 -27.47
CA GLY A 274 -2.78 4.57 -28.43
C GLY A 274 -4.11 3.92 -28.11
N THR A 275 -4.17 3.09 -27.04
CA THR A 275 -5.42 2.46 -26.58
C THR A 275 -6.29 3.47 -25.87
N THR A 276 -7.59 3.45 -26.17
CA THR A 276 -8.62 4.26 -25.51
C THR A 276 -9.43 3.42 -24.55
N ILE A 277 -9.57 3.88 -23.29
CA ILE A 277 -10.38 3.26 -22.24
C ILE A 277 -11.60 4.13 -21.96
N LEU A 278 -12.80 3.59 -22.26
CA LEU A 278 -14.06 4.30 -22.10
C LEU A 278 -14.68 4.12 -20.71
N PRO A 279 -15.63 4.99 -20.31
CA PRO A 279 -16.27 4.98 -18.98
C PRO A 279 -16.83 3.62 -18.56
N GLY A 280 -16.79 3.35 -17.25
CA GLY A 280 -17.31 2.10 -16.69
C GLY A 280 -16.44 0.87 -16.96
N THR A 281 -15.27 1.05 -17.57
CA THR A 281 -14.34 -0.06 -17.85
C THR A 281 -13.58 -0.48 -16.60
N ILE A 282 -13.56 -1.79 -16.31
CA ILE A 282 -12.89 -2.38 -15.15
C ILE A 282 -11.85 -3.40 -15.64
N LEU A 283 -10.58 -3.14 -15.36
CA LEU A 283 -9.44 -3.97 -15.75
C LEU A 283 -8.74 -4.51 -14.50
N LEU A 284 -8.73 -5.81 -14.31
CA LEU A 284 -8.24 -6.47 -13.09
C LEU A 284 -7.29 -7.64 -13.40
N GLY A 285 -6.61 -8.11 -12.35
CA GLY A 285 -5.70 -9.26 -12.42
C GLY A 285 -4.49 -8.99 -13.34
N ASN A 286 -3.98 -10.03 -13.95
CA ASN A 286 -2.85 -9.96 -14.88
C ASN A 286 -3.31 -9.68 -16.33
N THR A 287 -4.17 -8.67 -16.48
CA THR A 287 -4.71 -8.29 -17.80
C THR A 287 -3.65 -7.55 -18.63
N THR A 288 -3.51 -7.95 -19.89
CA THR A 288 -2.67 -7.28 -20.87
C THR A 288 -3.51 -6.84 -22.07
N ILE A 289 -3.41 -5.57 -22.45
CA ILE A 289 -4.09 -4.97 -23.60
C ILE A 289 -3.04 -4.45 -24.56
N GLY A 290 -3.17 -4.77 -25.83
CA GLY A 290 -2.30 -4.32 -26.91
C GLY A 290 -2.43 -2.83 -27.21
N LYS A 291 -1.85 -2.40 -28.34
CA LYS A 291 -1.85 -1.02 -28.83
C LYS A 291 -3.11 -0.75 -29.66
N ASP A 292 -3.48 0.53 -29.73
CA ASP A 292 -4.50 1.05 -30.63
C ASP A 292 -5.86 0.35 -30.47
N CYS A 293 -6.19 -0.08 -29.24
CA CYS A 293 -7.46 -0.72 -28.91
C CYS A 293 -8.51 0.31 -28.48
N LEU A 294 -9.78 -0.07 -28.62
CA LEU A 294 -10.94 0.65 -28.07
C LEU A 294 -11.64 -0.25 -27.05
N ILE A 295 -11.50 0.03 -25.76
CA ILE A 295 -12.00 -0.79 -24.67
C ILE A 295 -13.08 -0.07 -23.89
N GLY A 296 -14.28 -0.62 -23.90
CA GLY A 296 -15.44 -0.04 -23.24
C GLY A 296 -16.50 0.47 -24.24
N PRO A 297 -17.57 1.13 -23.74
CA PRO A 297 -17.86 1.36 -22.33
C PRO A 297 -18.26 0.09 -21.56
N ASN A 298 -18.31 0.17 -20.22
CA ASN A 298 -18.81 -0.90 -19.33
C ASN A 298 -18.20 -2.28 -19.59
N THR A 299 -16.93 -2.32 -20.00
CA THR A 299 -16.22 -3.57 -20.29
C THR A 299 -15.46 -4.03 -19.04
N TYR A 300 -15.62 -5.31 -18.69
CA TYR A 300 -14.96 -5.94 -17.56
C TYR A 300 -13.96 -6.98 -18.08
N ILE A 301 -12.68 -6.81 -17.75
CA ILE A 301 -11.63 -7.76 -18.09
C ILE A 301 -10.88 -8.18 -16.82
N MET A 302 -10.75 -9.48 -16.62
CA MET A 302 -9.99 -10.07 -15.52
C MET A 302 -9.13 -11.22 -16.05
N ASP A 303 -7.81 -11.12 -15.84
CA ASP A 303 -6.80 -12.10 -16.29
C ASP A 303 -6.91 -12.37 -17.82
N GLY A 304 -7.13 -11.32 -18.59
CA GLY A 304 -7.34 -11.38 -20.05
C GLY A 304 -6.13 -10.92 -20.84
N THR A 305 -5.91 -11.53 -22.00
CA THR A 305 -4.95 -11.07 -22.99
C THR A 305 -5.69 -10.54 -24.22
N VAL A 306 -5.49 -9.27 -24.54
CA VAL A 306 -6.12 -8.59 -25.67
C VAL A 306 -5.03 -8.13 -26.62
N GLY A 307 -5.13 -8.51 -27.88
CA GLY A 307 -4.22 -8.14 -28.96
C GLY A 307 -4.27 -6.67 -29.34
N ASN A 308 -3.63 -6.31 -30.46
CA ASN A 308 -3.60 -4.93 -30.95
C ASN A 308 -4.83 -4.60 -31.83
N GLY A 309 -5.28 -3.34 -31.83
CA GLY A 309 -6.36 -2.87 -32.68
C GLY A 309 -7.72 -3.51 -32.39
N VAL A 310 -7.92 -4.01 -31.19
CA VAL A 310 -9.13 -4.71 -30.76
C VAL A 310 -10.19 -3.71 -30.30
N THR A 311 -11.45 -3.96 -30.66
CA THR A 311 -12.63 -3.22 -30.13
C THR A 311 -13.46 -4.13 -29.23
N LEU A 312 -13.68 -3.70 -27.98
CA LEU A 312 -14.53 -4.40 -27.00
C LEU A 312 -15.59 -3.45 -26.45
N ASP A 313 -16.84 -3.66 -26.81
CA ASP A 313 -17.98 -2.84 -26.38
C ASP A 313 -18.93 -3.64 -25.46
N ASN A 314 -19.09 -3.22 -24.20
CA ASN A 314 -19.91 -3.91 -23.20
C ASN A 314 -19.60 -5.42 -23.12
N VAL A 315 -18.32 -5.77 -22.99
CA VAL A 315 -17.82 -7.15 -22.95
C VAL A 315 -17.44 -7.53 -21.52
N LYS A 316 -17.77 -8.77 -21.13
CA LYS A 316 -17.20 -9.44 -19.96
C LYS A 316 -16.21 -10.51 -20.42
N LEU A 317 -14.92 -10.31 -20.14
CA LEU A 317 -13.85 -11.24 -20.48
C LEU A 317 -13.16 -11.73 -19.19
N THR A 318 -12.99 -13.03 -19.08
CA THR A 318 -12.31 -13.62 -17.90
C THR A 318 -11.40 -14.76 -18.38
N ASP A 319 -10.11 -14.72 -17.98
CA ASP A 319 -9.11 -15.77 -18.26
C ASP A 319 -9.18 -16.26 -19.73
N SER A 320 -9.05 -15.34 -20.67
CA SER A 320 -9.29 -15.58 -22.08
C SER A 320 -8.43 -14.69 -22.95
N THR A 321 -8.28 -15.07 -24.21
CA THR A 321 -7.49 -14.33 -25.20
C THR A 321 -8.39 -13.80 -26.34
N VAL A 322 -8.11 -12.55 -26.74
CA VAL A 322 -8.69 -11.90 -27.92
C VAL A 322 -7.54 -11.52 -28.85
N GLU A 323 -7.56 -12.04 -30.06
CA GLU A 323 -6.50 -11.82 -31.07
C GLU A 323 -6.57 -10.42 -31.68
N ASP A 324 -5.48 -10.03 -32.38
CA ASP A 324 -5.35 -8.72 -33.02
C ASP A 324 -6.53 -8.43 -33.97
N GLY A 325 -7.01 -7.18 -33.92
CA GLY A 325 -8.05 -6.67 -34.80
C GLY A 325 -9.44 -7.26 -34.60
N ALA A 326 -9.65 -8.05 -33.56
CA ALA A 326 -10.98 -8.60 -33.26
C ALA A 326 -11.94 -7.53 -32.79
N ASP A 327 -13.22 -7.69 -33.11
CA ASP A 327 -14.32 -6.84 -32.68
C ASP A 327 -15.37 -7.67 -31.94
N ALA A 328 -15.68 -7.30 -30.70
CA ALA A 328 -16.66 -8.00 -29.88
C ALA A 328 -17.56 -7.03 -29.12
N GLY A 329 -18.85 -7.31 -29.16
CA GLY A 329 -19.86 -6.53 -28.46
C GLY A 329 -21.13 -6.31 -29.29
N PRO A 330 -22.12 -5.58 -28.75
CA PRO A 330 -22.30 -5.35 -27.34
C PRO A 330 -22.86 -6.59 -26.61
N PHE A 331 -22.68 -6.61 -25.27
CA PHE A 331 -23.23 -7.65 -24.37
C PHE A 331 -22.70 -9.06 -24.62
N VAL A 332 -21.39 -9.17 -24.90
CA VAL A 332 -20.73 -10.45 -25.11
C VAL A 332 -20.02 -10.90 -23.82
N GLN A 333 -20.14 -12.19 -23.50
CA GLN A 333 -19.35 -12.84 -22.46
C GLN A 333 -18.35 -13.82 -23.10
N ILE A 334 -17.05 -13.55 -22.90
CA ILE A 334 -15.95 -14.44 -23.29
C ILE A 334 -15.51 -15.18 -22.01
N ARG A 335 -15.72 -16.51 -22.01
CA ARG A 335 -15.50 -17.34 -20.81
C ARG A 335 -14.06 -17.84 -20.76
N ALA A 336 -13.62 -18.22 -19.55
CA ALA A 336 -12.30 -18.78 -19.31
C ALA A 336 -11.92 -19.89 -20.32
N GLY A 337 -10.67 -19.83 -20.78
CA GLY A 337 -10.14 -20.77 -21.77
C GLY A 337 -10.60 -20.53 -23.21
N SER A 338 -11.32 -19.43 -23.49
CA SER A 338 -11.74 -19.05 -24.86
C SER A 338 -10.64 -18.27 -25.56
N CYS A 339 -10.58 -18.43 -26.89
CA CYS A 339 -9.78 -17.59 -27.78
C CYS A 339 -10.71 -17.02 -28.87
N LEU A 340 -10.86 -15.69 -28.90
CA LEU A 340 -11.61 -15.01 -29.94
C LEU A 340 -10.67 -14.60 -31.06
N LEU A 341 -10.91 -15.15 -32.26
CA LEU A 341 -10.13 -14.85 -33.45
C LEU A 341 -10.84 -13.79 -34.30
N TYR A 342 -10.06 -12.99 -35.02
CA TYR A 342 -10.56 -12.00 -35.98
C TYR A 342 -11.53 -12.59 -37.01
N THR A 343 -11.31 -13.85 -37.44
CA THR A 343 -12.08 -14.53 -38.47
C THR A 343 -13.11 -15.52 -37.94
N SER A 344 -13.47 -15.46 -36.67
CA SER A 344 -14.50 -16.34 -36.09
C SER A 344 -15.87 -15.98 -36.67
N PRO A 345 -16.50 -16.82 -37.51
CA PRO A 345 -17.82 -16.52 -38.07
C PRO A 345 -18.84 -16.52 -36.92
N SER A 346 -19.63 -15.45 -36.82
CA SER A 346 -20.76 -15.41 -35.91
C SER A 346 -21.75 -16.52 -36.26
N PRO A 347 -22.42 -17.15 -35.29
CA PRO A 347 -23.49 -18.10 -35.56
C PRO A 347 -24.62 -17.49 -36.44
N ARG A 348 -24.74 -16.18 -36.54
CA ARG A 348 -25.65 -15.49 -37.44
C ARG A 348 -25.15 -15.46 -38.89
N ASP A 349 -23.84 -15.50 -39.12
CA ASP A 349 -23.26 -15.46 -40.47
C ASP A 349 -23.35 -16.83 -41.17
N ILE A 350 -23.56 -17.91 -40.40
CA ILE A 350 -23.72 -19.28 -40.89
C ILE A 350 -25.21 -19.51 -41.36
N SER A 351 -26.16 -18.68 -40.95
CA SER A 351 -27.58 -18.86 -41.27
C SER A 351 -28.03 -18.25 -42.61
N GLY A 352 -27.14 -17.66 -43.40
CA GLY A 352 -27.42 -16.93 -44.65
C GLY A 352 -27.27 -17.72 -45.93
N SER A 353 -27.07 -19.05 -45.93
CA SER A 353 -26.99 -19.86 -47.12
C SER A 353 -27.91 -21.07 -47.05
N ARG A 354 -29.20 -20.85 -47.29
CA ARG A 354 -30.15 -21.81 -47.89
C ARG A 354 -31.16 -21.08 -48.78
#